data_d718e6e8ffe3772a11be0dd57153be96
#
_entry.id   d718e6e8ffe3772a11be0dd57153be96
#
_cell.length_a   1.000
_cell.length_b   1.000
_cell.length_c   1.000
_cell.angle_alpha   90.00
_cell.angle_beta   90.00
_cell.angle_gamma   90.00
#
_symmetry.space_group_name_H-M   'P 1'
#
loop_
_entity.id
_entity.type
_entity.pdbx_description
1 polymer ?
#
loop_
_entity_poly.entity_id
_entity_poly.type
_entity_poly.pdbx_seq_one_letter_code
_entity_poly.pdbx_strand_id
1 'polypeptide(L)'
;MLLALLAVITLYTVSLYACKRDSGELLRMLFTLSLGIFWFGILTYIAKKGGYGKEFIPILYGGGAIYRKLQYLRLTLGQLGYTVAVGRYLFPFLFMLVALHASNFIPTEHLKWYYLAASLLPIVSLVIYVPSVFETLIEPYEVRLRLSVTLSYSWIIAYLLVGWACLLKETFSITVRFFRSRFLQNLAFYASTTLLYAMYCKQDPAQIYLFYRNDYMWMLGLWYLNKGFRPILYSLVWMVTVLSCIISLLSLVGTAHITWNEQHEQALLERKGNEMQPGINIFTHGLKNQLLANQIVIEKIAGQNIPSQKSLVSSLKANNQLMLQRIEKLYAFSRQGTIHLVPMSIEPVIGLAREKFLTKYPQGLVDVRLTSRTGQILADKEYLSEAFANIMENGWEATLQAGRATPVAVKLFQERLWVSVTISDNGNGIPKKVGKHIYEPFYSSKNSATNWGFGMYFTHQVIKNHLGSIRFDSSPKGTSFLILLPIARRKARV
;
A
#
# COMPACT_ATOMS: atom_id res chain seq x y z
N MET A 1 -18.58 -23.94 -9.17
CA MET A 1 -18.15 -23.08 -8.06
C MET A 1 -16.80 -22.40 -8.35
N LEU A 2 -15.76 -23.17 -8.73
CA LEU A 2 -14.41 -22.64 -9.01
C LEU A 2 -14.39 -21.53 -10.08
N LEU A 3 -15.02 -21.75 -11.24
CA LEU A 3 -15.13 -20.72 -12.30
C LEU A 3 -15.81 -19.45 -11.80
N ALA A 4 -16.85 -19.56 -11.00
CA ALA A 4 -17.55 -18.42 -10.45
C ALA A 4 -16.65 -17.64 -9.47
N LEU A 5 -15.91 -18.34 -8.59
CA LEU A 5 -14.96 -17.71 -7.68
C LEU A 5 -13.83 -17.00 -8.42
N LEU A 6 -13.26 -17.63 -9.46
CA LEU A 6 -12.22 -16.98 -10.29
C LEU A 6 -12.78 -15.76 -11.03
N ALA A 7 -14.02 -15.85 -11.56
CA ALA A 7 -14.68 -14.71 -12.18
C ALA A 7 -14.89 -13.56 -11.19
N VAL A 8 -15.30 -13.84 -9.96
CA VAL A 8 -15.46 -12.84 -8.91
C VAL A 8 -14.11 -12.20 -8.57
N ILE A 9 -13.04 -12.99 -8.42
CA ILE A 9 -11.69 -12.48 -8.15
C ILE A 9 -11.22 -11.55 -9.29
N THR A 10 -11.40 -11.97 -10.55
CA THR A 10 -11.01 -11.15 -11.71
C THR A 10 -11.85 -9.88 -11.83
N LEU A 11 -13.16 -9.95 -11.70
CA LEU A 11 -14.03 -8.78 -11.71
C LEU A 11 -13.69 -7.78 -10.60
N TYR A 12 -13.38 -8.30 -9.41
CA TYR A 12 -12.97 -7.48 -8.28
C TYR A 12 -11.64 -6.75 -8.54
N THR A 13 -10.62 -7.44 -9.09
CA THR A 13 -9.35 -6.80 -9.44
C THR A 13 -9.49 -5.79 -10.58
N VAL A 14 -10.39 -6.03 -11.54
CA VAL A 14 -10.76 -5.05 -12.58
C VAL A 14 -11.39 -3.82 -11.97
N SER A 15 -12.34 -3.97 -11.02
CA SER A 15 -12.97 -2.83 -10.34
C SER A 15 -11.96 -2.03 -9.51
N LEU A 16 -11.02 -2.68 -8.83
CA LEU A 16 -9.94 -1.99 -8.10
C LEU A 16 -9.05 -1.17 -9.03
N TYR A 17 -8.69 -1.71 -10.19
CA TYR A 17 -7.92 -0.97 -11.19
C TYR A 17 -8.71 0.22 -11.75
N ALA A 18 -9.99 0.03 -12.06
CA ALA A 18 -10.85 1.12 -12.55
C ALA A 18 -10.94 2.28 -11.55
N CYS A 19 -10.98 1.98 -10.25
CA CYS A 19 -11.02 2.98 -9.18
C CYS A 19 -9.68 3.69 -8.96
N LYS A 20 -8.56 2.96 -8.97
CA LYS A 20 -7.26 3.53 -8.57
C LYS A 20 -6.37 3.96 -9.72
N ARG A 21 -6.50 3.34 -10.90
CA ARG A 21 -5.69 3.57 -12.11
C ARG A 21 -4.17 3.56 -11.86
N ASP A 22 -3.72 2.73 -10.91
CA ASP A 22 -2.30 2.57 -10.58
C ASP A 22 -1.66 1.43 -11.35
N SER A 23 -0.35 1.54 -11.64
CA SER A 23 0.42 0.52 -12.37
C SER A 23 0.50 -0.81 -11.62
N GLY A 24 0.51 -0.78 -10.28
CA GLY A 24 0.51 -1.99 -9.45
C GLY A 24 -0.83 -2.74 -9.51
N GLU A 25 -1.95 -2.01 -9.52
CA GLU A 25 -3.27 -2.62 -9.66
C GLU A 25 -3.50 -3.14 -11.10
N LEU A 26 -2.93 -2.47 -12.11
CA LEU A 26 -2.93 -3.00 -13.49
C LEU A 26 -2.22 -4.35 -13.57
N LEU A 27 -1.03 -4.47 -13.00
CA LEU A 27 -0.28 -5.73 -12.98
C LEU A 27 -1.04 -6.82 -12.22
N ARG A 28 -1.71 -6.48 -11.11
CA ARG A 28 -2.55 -7.41 -10.34
C ARG A 28 -3.74 -7.89 -11.16
N MET A 29 -4.41 -6.99 -11.87
CA MET A 29 -5.53 -7.33 -12.76
C MET A 29 -5.07 -8.28 -13.88
N LEU A 30 -3.98 -7.97 -14.58
CA LEU A 30 -3.44 -8.82 -15.63
C LEU A 30 -3.02 -10.20 -15.11
N PHE A 31 -2.41 -10.23 -13.92
CA PHE A 31 -2.01 -11.46 -13.24
C PHE A 31 -3.22 -12.36 -12.94
N THR A 32 -4.31 -11.82 -12.39
CA THR A 32 -5.53 -12.60 -12.12
C THR A 32 -6.24 -13.03 -13.41
N LEU A 33 -6.23 -12.17 -14.42
CA LEU A 33 -6.80 -12.50 -15.73
C LEU A 33 -6.06 -13.68 -16.37
N SER A 34 -4.73 -13.71 -16.31
CA SER A 34 -3.94 -14.83 -16.84
C SER A 34 -4.25 -16.15 -16.15
N LEU A 35 -4.48 -16.14 -14.84
CA LEU A 35 -4.95 -17.30 -14.09
C LEU A 35 -6.36 -17.74 -14.54
N GLY A 36 -7.24 -16.78 -14.77
CA GLY A 36 -8.59 -17.04 -15.30
C GLY A 36 -8.56 -17.70 -16.68
N ILE A 37 -7.71 -17.21 -17.59
CA ILE A 37 -7.51 -17.78 -18.93
C ILE A 37 -6.98 -19.22 -18.83
N PHE A 38 -5.99 -19.45 -17.96
CA PHE A 38 -5.43 -20.78 -17.75
C PHE A 38 -6.47 -21.78 -17.27
N TRP A 39 -7.22 -21.41 -16.25
CA TRP A 39 -8.28 -22.27 -15.69
C TRP A 39 -9.46 -22.48 -16.65
N PHE A 40 -9.84 -21.45 -17.41
CA PHE A 40 -10.87 -21.57 -18.42
C PHE A 40 -10.47 -22.61 -19.48
N GLY A 41 -9.22 -22.57 -19.95
CA GLY A 41 -8.70 -23.54 -20.90
C GLY A 41 -8.70 -24.97 -20.36
N ILE A 42 -8.18 -25.16 -19.12
CA ILE A 42 -8.14 -26.47 -18.45
C ILE A 42 -9.53 -27.03 -18.23
N LEU A 43 -10.45 -26.25 -17.68
CA LEU A 43 -11.81 -26.71 -17.39
C LEU A 43 -12.59 -27.02 -18.67
N THR A 44 -12.38 -26.24 -19.75
CA THR A 44 -12.96 -26.53 -21.06
C THR A 44 -12.41 -27.84 -21.61
N TYR A 45 -11.10 -28.08 -21.49
CA TYR A 45 -10.49 -29.34 -21.91
C TYR A 45 -11.06 -30.54 -21.15
N ILE A 46 -11.16 -30.41 -19.81
CA ILE A 46 -11.75 -31.43 -18.95
C ILE A 46 -13.21 -31.70 -19.33
N ALA A 47 -14.01 -30.64 -19.59
CA ALA A 47 -15.40 -30.79 -19.99
C ALA A 47 -15.57 -31.54 -21.33
N LYS A 48 -14.68 -31.28 -22.29
CA LYS A 48 -14.70 -31.94 -23.63
C LYS A 48 -14.21 -33.38 -23.59
N LYS A 49 -13.12 -33.64 -22.83
CA LYS A 49 -12.54 -34.98 -22.72
C LYS A 49 -13.48 -35.96 -22.01
N GLY A 50 -14.28 -35.45 -21.05
CA GLY A 50 -14.99 -36.27 -20.10
C GLY A 50 -14.04 -36.93 -19.09
N GLY A 51 -14.54 -37.66 -18.13
CA GLY A 51 -13.65 -38.42 -17.23
C GLY A 51 -13.74 -38.03 -15.77
N TYR A 52 -14.36 -36.92 -15.42
CA TYR A 52 -14.74 -36.62 -14.03
C TYR A 52 -16.08 -37.24 -13.68
N GLY A 53 -16.19 -37.82 -12.50
CA GLY A 53 -17.44 -38.28 -11.93
C GLY A 53 -18.46 -37.13 -11.86
N LYS A 54 -19.76 -37.47 -11.98
CA LYS A 54 -20.85 -36.47 -11.91
C LYS A 54 -20.82 -35.62 -10.65
N GLU A 55 -20.18 -36.11 -9.59
CA GLU A 55 -20.02 -35.47 -8.28
C GLU A 55 -19.15 -34.18 -8.32
N PHE A 56 -18.22 -34.11 -9.28
CA PHE A 56 -17.31 -32.96 -9.39
C PHE A 56 -17.83 -31.80 -10.27
N ILE A 57 -18.87 -32.07 -11.06
CA ILE A 57 -19.46 -31.07 -11.96
C ILE A 57 -19.95 -29.81 -11.18
N PRO A 58 -20.69 -29.94 -10.06
CA PRO A 58 -21.13 -28.78 -9.30
C PRO A 58 -19.96 -27.98 -8.72
N ILE A 59 -18.92 -28.66 -8.26
CA ILE A 59 -17.74 -28.03 -7.63
C ILE A 59 -16.94 -27.24 -8.65
N LEU A 60 -16.66 -27.81 -9.80
CA LEU A 60 -15.86 -27.17 -10.86
C LEU A 60 -16.62 -26.07 -11.60
N TYR A 61 -17.81 -26.41 -12.06
CA TYR A 61 -18.57 -25.58 -12.99
C TYR A 61 -19.71 -24.79 -12.33
N GLY A 62 -20.08 -25.14 -11.08
CA GLY A 62 -21.22 -24.53 -10.41
C GLY A 62 -22.57 -25.11 -10.86
N GLY A 63 -22.57 -26.06 -11.80
CA GLY A 63 -23.77 -26.75 -12.27
C GLY A 63 -23.62 -27.38 -13.66
N GLY A 64 -24.53 -28.30 -13.98
CA GLY A 64 -24.52 -29.02 -15.27
C GLY A 64 -24.79 -28.15 -16.50
N ALA A 65 -25.36 -26.95 -16.32
CA ALA A 65 -25.63 -26.03 -17.43
C ALA A 65 -24.32 -25.43 -17.97
N ILE A 66 -23.44 -24.96 -17.08
CA ILE A 66 -22.12 -24.39 -17.48
C ILE A 66 -21.23 -25.49 -18.03
N TYR A 67 -21.20 -26.65 -17.40
CA TYR A 67 -20.46 -27.82 -17.89
C TYR A 67 -20.86 -28.15 -19.34
N ARG A 68 -22.17 -28.29 -19.64
CA ARG A 68 -22.66 -28.54 -21.02
C ARG A 68 -22.27 -27.42 -21.99
N LYS A 69 -22.41 -26.17 -21.62
CA LYS A 69 -21.98 -25.04 -22.47
C LYS A 69 -20.49 -25.13 -22.83
N LEU A 70 -19.62 -25.45 -21.88
CA LEU A 70 -18.19 -25.62 -22.13
C LEU A 70 -17.89 -26.87 -22.94
N GLN A 71 -18.59 -27.98 -22.71
CA GLN A 71 -18.44 -29.20 -23.47
C GLN A 71 -18.75 -29.01 -24.95
N TYR A 72 -19.83 -28.29 -25.27
CA TYR A 72 -20.24 -28.01 -26.64
C TYR A 72 -19.70 -26.74 -27.24
N LEU A 73 -18.79 -26.05 -26.53
CA LEU A 73 -18.14 -24.84 -27.03
C LEU A 73 -17.36 -25.15 -28.33
N ARG A 74 -17.63 -24.39 -29.42
CA ARG A 74 -16.98 -24.60 -30.73
C ARG A 74 -15.54 -24.08 -30.71
N LEU A 75 -14.64 -24.81 -30.06
CA LEU A 75 -13.20 -24.56 -30.06
C LEU A 75 -12.50 -25.79 -30.62
N THR A 76 -11.57 -25.57 -31.55
CA THR A 76 -10.65 -26.60 -32.04
C THR A 76 -9.65 -26.99 -30.95
N LEU A 77 -9.03 -28.17 -31.04
CA LEU A 77 -7.96 -28.57 -30.12
C LEU A 77 -6.77 -27.60 -30.15
N GLY A 78 -6.43 -27.08 -31.34
CA GLY A 78 -5.39 -26.06 -31.49
C GLY A 78 -5.71 -24.76 -30.73
N GLN A 79 -6.92 -24.22 -30.89
CA GLN A 79 -7.38 -23.04 -30.16
C GLN A 79 -7.41 -23.27 -28.64
N LEU A 80 -7.85 -24.43 -28.21
CA LEU A 80 -7.94 -24.77 -26.81
C LEU A 80 -6.53 -24.93 -26.18
N GLY A 81 -5.63 -25.63 -26.87
CA GLY A 81 -4.24 -25.79 -26.45
C GLY A 81 -3.52 -24.45 -26.35
N TYR A 82 -3.74 -23.56 -27.33
CA TYR A 82 -3.16 -22.23 -27.30
C TYR A 82 -3.74 -21.35 -26.18
N THR A 83 -5.04 -21.47 -25.89
CA THR A 83 -5.63 -20.77 -24.73
C THR A 83 -4.97 -21.20 -23.42
N VAL A 84 -4.71 -22.50 -23.25
CA VAL A 84 -3.97 -23.01 -22.07
C VAL A 84 -2.53 -22.49 -22.08
N ALA A 85 -1.86 -22.48 -23.24
CA ALA A 85 -0.50 -21.95 -23.38
C ALA A 85 -0.40 -20.48 -22.94
N VAL A 86 -1.33 -19.64 -23.42
CA VAL A 86 -1.39 -18.21 -23.05
C VAL A 86 -1.51 -18.05 -21.53
N GLY A 87 -2.47 -18.70 -20.91
CA GLY A 87 -2.63 -18.60 -19.46
C GLY A 87 -1.44 -19.17 -18.69
N ARG A 88 -0.90 -20.32 -19.13
CA ARG A 88 0.23 -21.00 -18.50
C ARG A 88 1.51 -20.20 -18.51
N TYR A 89 1.81 -19.50 -19.58
CA TYR A 89 3.08 -18.76 -19.73
C TYR A 89 2.97 -17.30 -19.27
N LEU A 90 1.80 -16.67 -19.40
CA LEU A 90 1.59 -15.32 -18.89
C LEU A 90 1.55 -15.25 -17.36
N PHE A 91 1.02 -16.25 -16.68
CA PHE A 91 0.90 -16.23 -15.22
C PHE A 91 2.26 -16.07 -14.49
N PRO A 92 3.26 -16.95 -14.69
CA PRO A 92 4.56 -16.83 -14.02
C PRO A 92 5.31 -15.55 -14.46
N PHE A 93 5.15 -15.12 -15.70
CA PHE A 93 5.69 -13.85 -16.19
C PHE A 93 5.10 -12.66 -15.43
N LEU A 94 3.77 -12.56 -15.35
CA LEU A 94 3.10 -11.47 -14.64
C LEU A 94 3.35 -11.52 -13.13
N PHE A 95 3.46 -12.72 -12.55
CA PHE A 95 3.92 -12.88 -11.16
C PHE A 95 5.30 -12.31 -10.94
N MET A 96 6.24 -12.61 -11.84
CA MET A 96 7.60 -12.05 -11.80
C MET A 96 7.57 -10.53 -11.92
N LEU A 97 6.76 -9.95 -12.83
CA LEU A 97 6.61 -8.50 -12.94
C LEU A 97 6.04 -7.88 -11.67
N VAL A 98 5.04 -8.50 -11.04
CA VAL A 98 4.47 -8.06 -9.76
C VAL A 98 5.54 -8.08 -8.67
N ALA A 99 6.33 -9.16 -8.58
CA ALA A 99 7.39 -9.28 -7.59
C ALA A 99 8.50 -8.24 -7.79
N LEU A 100 8.94 -8.01 -9.02
CA LEU A 100 9.91 -6.97 -9.37
C LEU A 100 9.34 -5.57 -9.11
N HIS A 101 8.05 -5.34 -9.42
CA HIS A 101 7.38 -4.08 -9.14
C HIS A 101 7.27 -3.78 -7.65
N ALA A 102 7.01 -4.80 -6.82
CA ALA A 102 6.92 -4.67 -5.37
C ALA A 102 8.28 -4.51 -4.68
N SER A 103 9.37 -4.85 -5.35
CA SER A 103 10.73 -4.91 -4.80
C SER A 103 11.39 -3.52 -4.72
N ASN A 104 11.78 -3.08 -3.53
CA ASN A 104 12.45 -1.78 -3.32
C ASN A 104 13.98 -1.82 -3.55
N PHE A 105 14.58 -2.99 -3.59
CA PHE A 105 16.04 -3.12 -3.79
C PHE A 105 16.48 -3.02 -5.25
N ILE A 106 15.53 -2.93 -6.21
CA ILE A 106 15.83 -2.72 -7.62
C ILE A 106 15.64 -1.23 -7.96
N PRO A 107 16.69 -0.52 -8.45
CA PRO A 107 16.55 0.86 -8.89
C PRO A 107 15.49 1.00 -10.00
N THR A 108 14.65 2.00 -9.88
CA THR A 108 13.55 2.23 -10.84
C THR A 108 14.04 2.47 -12.27
N GLU A 109 15.26 2.99 -12.43
CA GLU A 109 15.91 3.23 -13.73
C GLU A 109 16.18 1.93 -14.50
N HIS A 110 16.51 0.86 -13.80
CA HIS A 110 16.79 -0.44 -14.40
C HIS A 110 15.58 -1.36 -14.52
N LEU A 111 14.45 -1.02 -13.92
CA LEU A 111 13.27 -1.87 -13.85
C LEU A 111 12.74 -2.25 -15.26
N LYS A 112 12.83 -1.35 -16.24
CA LYS A 112 12.45 -1.61 -17.63
C LYS A 112 13.27 -2.73 -18.27
N TRP A 113 14.56 -2.78 -17.99
CA TRP A 113 15.46 -3.82 -18.50
C TRP A 113 15.16 -5.18 -17.89
N TYR A 114 14.84 -5.22 -16.59
CA TYR A 114 14.39 -6.46 -15.94
C TYR A 114 13.07 -6.97 -16.51
N TYR A 115 12.13 -6.08 -16.81
CA TYR A 115 10.88 -6.46 -17.47
C TYR A 115 11.11 -7.00 -18.88
N LEU A 116 12.00 -6.38 -19.66
CA LEU A 116 12.36 -6.84 -20.98
C LEU A 116 13.03 -8.22 -20.92
N ALA A 117 14.00 -8.40 -20.04
CA ALA A 117 14.67 -9.70 -19.85
C ALA A 117 13.69 -10.80 -19.43
N ALA A 118 12.78 -10.48 -18.49
CA ALA A 118 11.76 -11.42 -18.05
C ALA A 118 10.73 -11.77 -19.13
N SER A 119 10.54 -10.96 -20.17
CA SER A 119 9.58 -11.23 -21.25
C SER A 119 10.08 -12.24 -22.29
N LEU A 120 11.39 -12.48 -22.37
CA LEU A 120 11.99 -13.29 -23.42
C LEU A 120 11.49 -14.75 -23.43
N LEU A 121 11.58 -15.44 -22.28
CA LEU A 121 11.20 -16.86 -22.18
C LEU A 121 9.69 -17.08 -22.39
N PRO A 122 8.79 -16.28 -21.80
CA PRO A 122 7.36 -16.37 -22.10
C PRO A 122 7.02 -16.16 -23.56
N ILE A 123 7.63 -15.14 -24.23
CA ILE A 123 7.38 -14.86 -25.65
C ILE A 123 7.84 -16.04 -26.50
N VAL A 124 9.06 -16.55 -26.30
CA VAL A 124 9.57 -17.72 -27.02
C VAL A 124 8.65 -18.92 -26.84
N SER A 125 8.20 -19.18 -25.60
CA SER A 125 7.28 -20.28 -25.32
C SER A 125 5.94 -20.09 -26.03
N LEU A 126 5.37 -18.89 -26.03
CA LEU A 126 4.12 -18.60 -26.72
C LEU A 126 4.24 -18.78 -28.22
N VAL A 127 5.37 -18.41 -28.82
CA VAL A 127 5.62 -18.61 -30.27
C VAL A 127 5.74 -20.10 -30.60
N ILE A 128 6.48 -20.88 -29.78
CA ILE A 128 6.66 -22.32 -29.97
C ILE A 128 5.31 -23.06 -29.93
N TYR A 129 4.41 -22.64 -29.03
CA TYR A 129 3.11 -23.27 -28.85
C TYR A 129 1.99 -22.71 -29.74
N VAL A 130 2.30 -21.83 -30.72
CA VAL A 130 1.33 -21.53 -31.79
C VAL A 130 1.02 -22.81 -32.55
N PRO A 131 -0.26 -23.20 -32.75
CA PRO A 131 -0.62 -24.50 -33.31
C PRO A 131 0.14 -24.86 -34.57
N SER A 132 0.22 -23.98 -35.55
CA SER A 132 0.95 -24.19 -36.81
C SER A 132 2.45 -24.41 -36.62
N VAL A 133 3.07 -23.66 -35.68
CA VAL A 133 4.50 -23.78 -35.37
C VAL A 133 4.76 -25.07 -34.61
N PHE A 134 3.88 -25.41 -33.67
CA PHE A 134 3.98 -26.64 -32.88
C PHE A 134 3.90 -27.88 -33.77
N GLU A 135 2.90 -27.96 -34.64
CA GLU A 135 2.68 -29.08 -35.57
C GLU A 135 3.83 -29.28 -36.56
N THR A 136 4.48 -28.20 -37.01
CA THR A 136 5.56 -28.30 -37.98
C THR A 136 6.94 -28.49 -37.39
N LEU A 137 7.26 -27.82 -36.25
CA LEU A 137 8.61 -27.77 -35.70
C LEU A 137 8.82 -28.67 -34.49
N ILE A 138 7.79 -28.98 -33.72
CA ILE A 138 7.92 -29.68 -32.46
C ILE A 138 7.37 -31.09 -32.52
N GLU A 139 6.12 -31.24 -32.96
CA GLU A 139 5.41 -32.53 -32.97
C GLU A 139 6.13 -33.65 -33.71
N PRO A 140 6.75 -33.43 -34.88
CA PRO A 140 7.41 -34.51 -35.65
C PRO A 140 8.64 -35.10 -34.95
N TYR A 141 9.21 -34.38 -33.95
CA TYR A 141 10.47 -34.76 -33.32
C TYR A 141 10.30 -34.96 -31.82
N GLU A 142 10.32 -36.20 -31.35
CA GLU A 142 10.12 -36.55 -29.95
C GLU A 142 11.13 -35.85 -29.00
N VAL A 143 12.38 -35.71 -29.43
CA VAL A 143 13.44 -35.05 -28.65
C VAL A 143 13.10 -33.57 -28.46
N ARG A 144 12.66 -32.86 -29.52
CA ARG A 144 12.25 -31.45 -29.43
C ARG A 144 11.05 -31.26 -28.52
N LEU A 145 10.11 -32.17 -28.58
CA LEU A 145 8.91 -32.15 -27.76
C LEU A 145 9.27 -32.33 -26.27
N ARG A 146 10.06 -33.32 -25.93
CA ARG A 146 10.55 -33.52 -24.54
C ARG A 146 11.33 -32.30 -24.04
N LEU A 147 12.21 -31.75 -24.89
CA LEU A 147 13.01 -30.57 -24.55
C LEU A 147 12.14 -29.34 -24.32
N SER A 148 11.16 -29.07 -25.20
CA SER A 148 10.26 -27.90 -25.08
C SER A 148 9.42 -27.98 -23.81
N VAL A 149 8.87 -29.15 -23.46
CA VAL A 149 8.11 -29.38 -22.21
C VAL A 149 8.99 -29.19 -20.99
N THR A 150 10.21 -29.80 -20.98
CA THR A 150 11.12 -29.71 -19.84
C THR A 150 11.61 -28.28 -19.62
N LEU A 151 12.02 -27.60 -20.70
CA LEU A 151 12.47 -26.20 -20.61
C LEU A 151 11.36 -25.28 -20.15
N SER A 152 10.13 -25.43 -20.70
CA SER A 152 9.01 -24.61 -20.30
C SER A 152 8.70 -24.78 -18.80
N TYR A 153 8.71 -25.99 -18.32
CA TYR A 153 8.48 -26.26 -16.88
C TYR A 153 9.60 -25.71 -15.99
N SER A 154 10.85 -25.86 -16.42
CA SER A 154 12.01 -25.38 -15.65
C SER A 154 12.00 -23.86 -15.47
N TRP A 155 11.76 -23.10 -16.52
CA TRP A 155 11.72 -21.64 -16.38
C TRP A 155 10.48 -21.15 -15.61
N ILE A 156 9.31 -21.82 -15.75
CA ILE A 156 8.13 -21.51 -14.95
C ILE A 156 8.44 -21.61 -13.45
N ILE A 157 9.06 -22.73 -13.04
CA ILE A 157 9.47 -22.93 -11.65
C ILE A 157 10.48 -21.86 -11.22
N ALA A 158 11.49 -21.59 -12.06
CA ALA A 158 12.48 -20.56 -11.76
C ALA A 158 11.84 -19.18 -11.53
N TYR A 159 10.88 -18.78 -12.36
CA TYR A 159 10.17 -17.49 -12.20
C TYR A 159 9.33 -17.44 -10.93
N LEU A 160 8.66 -18.53 -10.58
CA LEU A 160 7.93 -18.61 -9.33
C LEU A 160 8.87 -18.52 -8.12
N LEU A 161 9.99 -19.25 -8.13
CA LEU A 161 10.95 -19.24 -7.02
C LEU A 161 11.61 -17.85 -6.86
N VAL A 162 12.08 -17.25 -7.96
CA VAL A 162 12.69 -15.91 -7.92
C VAL A 162 11.67 -14.85 -7.50
N GLY A 163 10.45 -14.91 -8.04
CA GLY A 163 9.38 -14.00 -7.63
C GLY A 163 9.07 -14.10 -6.13
N TRP A 164 8.99 -15.32 -5.59
CA TRP A 164 8.80 -15.56 -4.16
C TRP A 164 9.99 -15.08 -3.33
N ALA A 165 11.22 -15.31 -3.77
CA ALA A 165 12.42 -14.81 -3.10
C ALA A 165 12.41 -13.28 -3.00
N CYS A 166 12.01 -12.58 -4.08
CA CYS A 166 11.86 -11.13 -4.09
C CYS A 166 10.79 -10.64 -3.10
N LEU A 167 9.59 -11.24 -3.10
CA LEU A 167 8.50 -10.86 -2.21
C LEU A 167 8.82 -11.15 -0.74
N LEU A 168 9.44 -12.28 -0.43
CA LEU A 168 9.86 -12.63 0.94
C LEU A 168 10.94 -11.67 1.43
N LYS A 169 11.97 -11.39 0.63
CA LYS A 169 13.01 -10.43 0.97
C LYS A 169 12.40 -9.05 1.28
N GLU A 170 11.45 -8.59 0.47
CA GLU A 170 10.74 -7.33 0.71
C GLU A 170 9.96 -7.37 2.02
N THR A 171 9.26 -8.47 2.33
CA THR A 171 8.51 -8.63 3.59
C THR A 171 9.39 -8.46 4.82
N PHE A 172 10.61 -8.99 4.79
CA PHE A 172 11.56 -8.88 5.91
C PHE A 172 12.23 -7.51 5.98
N SER A 173 12.30 -6.77 4.87
CA SER A 173 12.88 -5.42 4.84
C SER A 173 11.93 -4.36 5.41
N ILE A 174 10.61 -4.60 5.43
CA ILE A 174 9.63 -3.65 5.94
C ILE A 174 9.69 -3.59 7.46
N THR A 175 10.17 -2.46 7.99
CA THR A 175 10.32 -2.23 9.44
C THR A 175 9.04 -1.71 10.09
N VAL A 176 8.21 -0.97 9.34
CA VAL A 176 6.98 -0.35 9.84
C VAL A 176 5.86 -1.38 9.92
N ARG A 177 5.38 -1.67 11.14
CA ARG A 177 4.35 -2.70 11.42
C ARG A 177 3.10 -2.57 10.56
N PHE A 178 2.65 -1.34 10.31
CA PHE A 178 1.47 -1.05 9.51
C PHE A 178 1.63 -1.51 8.04
N PHE A 179 2.72 -1.10 7.38
CA PHE A 179 3.01 -1.50 6.00
C PHE A 179 3.25 -3.00 5.89
N ARG A 180 3.92 -3.58 6.89
CA ARG A 180 4.16 -5.02 6.95
C ARG A 180 2.85 -5.81 7.00
N SER A 181 1.88 -5.40 7.80
CA SER A 181 0.56 -6.05 7.88
C SER A 181 -0.17 -6.00 6.53
N ARG A 182 -0.16 -4.85 5.87
CA ARG A 182 -0.78 -4.67 4.54
C ARG A 182 -0.07 -5.49 3.46
N PHE A 183 1.26 -5.54 3.50
CA PHE A 183 2.05 -6.34 2.58
C PHE A 183 1.81 -7.85 2.78
N LEU A 184 1.69 -8.31 4.03
CA LEU A 184 1.36 -9.70 4.37
C LEU A 184 -0.01 -10.14 3.83
N GLN A 185 -1.01 -9.26 3.83
CA GLN A 185 -2.31 -9.55 3.21
C GLN A 185 -2.18 -9.74 1.69
N ASN A 186 -1.43 -8.85 1.01
CA ASN A 186 -1.13 -9.04 -0.41
C ASN A 186 -0.33 -10.33 -0.66
N LEU A 187 0.60 -10.67 0.23
CA LEU A 187 1.39 -11.91 0.15
C LEU A 187 0.49 -13.14 0.24
N ALA A 188 -0.52 -13.14 1.12
CA ALA A 188 -1.49 -14.22 1.24
C ALA A 188 -2.30 -14.40 -0.06
N PHE A 189 -2.67 -13.29 -0.72
CA PHE A 189 -3.31 -13.33 -2.04
C PHE A 189 -2.40 -13.97 -3.10
N TYR A 190 -1.13 -13.55 -3.18
CA TYR A 190 -0.19 -14.14 -4.14
C TYR A 190 0.13 -15.60 -3.81
N ALA A 191 0.20 -15.96 -2.52
CA ALA A 191 0.43 -17.34 -2.10
C ALA A 191 -0.70 -18.26 -2.55
N SER A 192 -1.94 -17.88 -2.29
CA SER A 192 -3.10 -18.69 -2.66
C SER A 192 -3.25 -18.82 -4.18
N THR A 193 -3.02 -17.74 -4.94
CA THR A 193 -3.11 -17.78 -6.41
C THR A 193 -1.97 -18.55 -7.06
N THR A 194 -0.74 -18.41 -6.55
CA THR A 194 0.42 -19.21 -7.04
C THR A 194 0.28 -20.68 -6.68
N LEU A 195 -0.26 -21.00 -5.51
CA LEU A 195 -0.56 -22.39 -5.14
C LEU A 195 -1.58 -23.01 -6.10
N LEU A 196 -2.66 -22.27 -6.39
CA LEU A 196 -3.69 -22.68 -7.34
C LEU A 196 -3.12 -22.94 -8.75
N TYR A 197 -2.21 -22.10 -9.20
CA TYR A 197 -1.50 -22.27 -10.47
C TYR A 197 -0.54 -23.47 -10.41
N ALA A 198 0.28 -23.59 -9.36
CA ALA A 198 1.31 -24.61 -9.22
C ALA A 198 0.76 -26.03 -9.24
N MET A 199 -0.45 -26.24 -8.73
CA MET A 199 -1.12 -27.54 -8.74
C MET A 199 -1.38 -28.05 -10.17
N TYR A 200 -1.55 -27.14 -11.13
CA TYR A 200 -1.92 -27.49 -12.50
C TYR A 200 -0.88 -27.05 -13.55
N CYS A 201 0.21 -26.41 -13.16
CA CYS A 201 1.25 -25.91 -14.07
C CYS A 201 1.99 -27.02 -14.86
N LYS A 202 1.92 -28.26 -14.38
CA LYS A 202 2.41 -29.44 -15.11
C LYS A 202 1.61 -29.79 -16.36
N GLN A 203 0.38 -29.26 -16.47
CA GLN A 203 -0.44 -29.50 -17.67
C GLN A 203 0.11 -28.70 -18.83
N ASP A 204 0.79 -29.40 -19.72
CA ASP A 204 1.40 -28.80 -20.88
C ASP A 204 0.40 -28.72 -22.04
N PRO A 205 0.35 -27.63 -22.81
CA PRO A 205 -0.53 -27.51 -24.00
C PRO A 205 -0.31 -28.61 -25.03
N ALA A 206 0.89 -29.18 -25.11
CA ALA A 206 1.18 -30.34 -25.96
C ALA A 206 0.24 -31.53 -25.73
N GLN A 207 -0.24 -31.72 -24.47
CA GLN A 207 -1.20 -32.78 -24.13
C GLN A 207 -2.56 -32.58 -24.81
N ILE A 208 -2.90 -31.34 -25.14
CA ILE A 208 -4.15 -31.01 -25.84
C ILE A 208 -3.96 -31.22 -27.34
N TYR A 209 -2.84 -30.80 -27.89
CA TYR A 209 -2.50 -30.99 -29.31
C TYR A 209 -2.40 -32.47 -29.67
N LEU A 210 -1.81 -33.25 -28.78
CA LEU A 210 -1.59 -34.69 -28.97
C LEU A 210 -2.69 -35.57 -28.37
N PHE A 211 -3.90 -35.01 -28.24
CA PHE A 211 -5.04 -35.66 -27.60
C PHE A 211 -5.32 -37.10 -28.09
N TYR A 212 -5.10 -37.37 -29.36
CA TYR A 212 -5.35 -38.67 -29.97
C TYR A 212 -4.14 -39.64 -29.89
N ARG A 213 -2.99 -39.23 -29.37
CA ARG A 213 -1.80 -40.07 -29.18
C ARG A 213 -1.74 -40.56 -27.75
N ASN A 214 -2.18 -41.78 -27.53
CA ASN A 214 -2.32 -42.35 -26.18
C ASN A 214 -1.01 -42.46 -25.37
N ASP A 215 0.15 -42.60 -26.05
CA ASP A 215 1.46 -42.78 -25.39
C ASP A 215 1.94 -41.50 -24.69
N TYR A 216 1.50 -40.33 -25.13
CA TYR A 216 1.90 -39.06 -24.56
C TYR A 216 1.24 -38.71 -23.22
N MET A 217 0.09 -39.33 -22.92
CA MET A 217 -0.62 -39.05 -21.67
C MET A 217 0.14 -39.53 -20.43
N TRP A 218 0.99 -40.52 -20.56
CA TRP A 218 1.82 -41.05 -19.47
C TRP A 218 3.05 -40.20 -19.19
N MET A 219 3.66 -39.59 -20.19
CA MET A 219 4.90 -38.83 -20.08
C MET A 219 4.75 -37.42 -19.52
N LEU A 220 3.59 -36.79 -19.69
CA LEU A 220 3.41 -35.36 -19.46
C LEU A 220 2.59 -35.00 -18.19
N GLY A 221 2.37 -35.99 -17.31
CA GLY A 221 1.91 -35.70 -15.96
C GLY A 221 0.42 -35.42 -15.74
N LEU A 222 -0.46 -35.90 -16.66
CA LEU A 222 -1.92 -35.93 -16.43
C LEU A 222 -2.34 -37.02 -15.45
N TRP A 223 -1.45 -37.48 -14.65
CA TRP A 223 -1.64 -38.53 -13.66
C TRP A 223 -2.82 -38.28 -12.73
N TYR A 224 -3.04 -37.05 -12.33
CA TYR A 224 -4.11 -36.69 -11.39
C TYR A 224 -5.47 -36.40 -12.05
N LEU A 225 -5.52 -36.37 -13.37
CA LEU A 225 -6.77 -36.26 -14.12
C LEU A 225 -7.30 -37.63 -14.54
N ASN A 226 -6.56 -38.72 -14.33
CA ASN A 226 -6.95 -40.07 -14.68
C ASN A 226 -7.57 -40.82 -13.50
N LYS A 227 -8.55 -41.68 -13.77
CA LYS A 227 -9.30 -42.47 -12.78
C LYS A 227 -8.47 -43.35 -11.82
N GLY A 228 -7.15 -43.43 -11.98
CA GLY A 228 -6.26 -44.26 -11.17
C GLY A 228 -5.77 -43.65 -9.86
N PHE A 229 -6.04 -42.38 -9.57
CA PHE A 229 -5.65 -41.77 -8.30
C PHE A 229 -6.56 -42.18 -7.16
N ARG A 230 -5.95 -42.48 -6.01
CA ARG A 230 -6.69 -42.78 -4.78
C ARG A 230 -7.66 -41.64 -4.46
N PRO A 231 -8.95 -41.94 -4.14
CA PRO A 231 -9.99 -40.93 -3.89
C PRO A 231 -9.59 -39.86 -2.88
N ILE A 232 -8.75 -40.22 -1.90
CA ILE A 232 -8.26 -39.34 -0.85
C ILE A 232 -7.35 -38.22 -1.43
N LEU A 233 -6.47 -38.52 -2.38
CA LEU A 233 -5.57 -37.52 -2.96
C LEU A 233 -6.36 -36.54 -3.86
N TYR A 234 -7.41 -37.04 -4.47
CA TYR A 234 -8.32 -36.26 -5.29
C TYR A 234 -9.10 -35.22 -4.46
N SER A 235 -9.68 -35.68 -3.34
CA SER A 235 -10.43 -34.82 -2.42
C SER A 235 -9.50 -33.75 -1.79
N LEU A 236 -8.26 -34.08 -1.46
CA LEU A 236 -7.26 -33.16 -0.94
C LEU A 236 -6.94 -32.05 -1.94
N VAL A 237 -6.68 -32.39 -3.21
CA VAL A 237 -6.41 -31.40 -4.28
C VAL A 237 -7.56 -30.42 -4.43
N TRP A 238 -8.79 -30.94 -4.40
CA TRP A 238 -10.00 -30.11 -4.47
C TRP A 238 -10.18 -29.20 -3.26
N MET A 239 -10.00 -29.74 -2.08
CA MET A 239 -10.08 -28.97 -0.84
C MET A 239 -9.06 -27.81 -0.86
N VAL A 240 -7.82 -28.09 -1.25
CA VAL A 240 -6.77 -27.05 -1.37
C VAL A 240 -7.13 -26.01 -2.44
N THR A 241 -7.70 -26.43 -3.56
CA THR A 241 -8.13 -25.52 -4.63
C THR A 241 -9.22 -24.56 -4.16
N VAL A 242 -10.26 -25.08 -3.51
CA VAL A 242 -11.36 -24.27 -2.97
C VAL A 242 -10.87 -23.34 -1.86
N LEU A 243 -10.05 -23.87 -0.94
CA LEU A 243 -9.45 -23.08 0.15
C LEU A 243 -8.59 -21.94 -0.39
N SER A 244 -7.77 -22.20 -1.41
CA SER A 244 -6.95 -21.18 -2.06
C SER A 244 -7.80 -20.05 -2.68
N CYS A 245 -8.91 -20.38 -3.34
CA CYS A 245 -9.84 -19.38 -3.87
C CYS A 245 -10.47 -18.53 -2.77
N ILE A 246 -10.88 -19.16 -1.66
CA ILE A 246 -11.47 -18.46 -0.50
C ILE A 246 -10.43 -17.53 0.13
N ILE A 247 -9.20 -18.00 0.37
CA ILE A 247 -8.11 -17.19 0.92
C ILE A 247 -7.80 -16.00 0.00
N SER A 248 -7.76 -16.20 -1.32
CA SER A 248 -7.56 -15.13 -2.30
C SER A 248 -8.64 -14.06 -2.18
N LEU A 249 -9.90 -14.47 -2.11
CA LEU A 249 -11.03 -13.54 -1.99
C LEU A 249 -11.00 -12.78 -0.66
N LEU A 250 -10.82 -13.48 0.45
CA LEU A 250 -10.74 -12.86 1.78
C LEU A 250 -9.57 -11.87 1.88
N SER A 251 -8.43 -12.20 1.31
CA SER A 251 -7.26 -11.31 1.27
C SER A 251 -7.53 -10.04 0.45
N LEU A 252 -8.18 -10.16 -0.71
CA LEU A 252 -8.58 -9.00 -1.53
C LEU A 252 -9.60 -8.12 -0.81
N VAL A 253 -10.64 -8.70 -0.21
CA VAL A 253 -11.64 -7.96 0.55
C VAL A 253 -11.00 -7.26 1.76
N GLY A 254 -10.10 -7.95 2.46
CA GLY A 254 -9.36 -7.38 3.59
C GLY A 254 -8.53 -6.15 3.19
N THR A 255 -7.81 -6.20 2.06
CA THR A 255 -7.05 -5.06 1.56
C THR A 255 -7.93 -3.89 1.13
N ALA A 256 -9.10 -4.17 0.52
CA ALA A 256 -10.06 -3.13 0.15
C ALA A 256 -10.70 -2.48 1.37
N HIS A 257 -11.10 -3.27 2.35
CA HIS A 257 -11.71 -2.75 3.58
C HIS A 257 -10.76 -1.79 4.33
N ILE A 258 -9.47 -2.14 4.44
CA ILE A 258 -8.48 -1.25 5.05
C ILE A 258 -8.38 0.06 4.26
N THR A 259 -8.27 0.00 2.93
CA THR A 259 -8.19 1.21 2.09
C THR A 259 -9.44 2.06 2.17
N TRP A 260 -10.61 1.43 2.19
CA TRP A 260 -11.89 2.14 2.29
C TRP A 260 -12.05 2.84 3.64
N ASN A 261 -11.74 2.16 4.73
CA ASN A 261 -11.78 2.78 6.06
C ASN A 261 -10.84 3.98 6.18
N GLU A 262 -9.62 3.87 5.61
CA GLU A 262 -8.67 4.98 5.57
C GLU A 262 -9.21 6.20 4.81
N GLN A 263 -9.79 5.96 3.64
CA GLN A 263 -10.38 7.04 2.83
C GLN A 263 -11.60 7.65 3.52
N HIS A 264 -12.42 6.82 4.15
CA HIS A 264 -13.61 7.30 4.86
C HIS A 264 -13.23 8.13 6.10
N GLU A 265 -12.27 7.69 6.89
CA GLU A 265 -11.77 8.44 8.04
C GLU A 265 -11.14 9.77 7.61
N GLN A 266 -10.36 9.76 6.53
CA GLN A 266 -9.81 10.99 5.95
C GLN A 266 -10.92 11.94 5.45
N ALA A 267 -11.92 11.43 4.74
CA ALA A 267 -13.04 12.24 4.24
C ALA A 267 -13.88 12.85 5.38
N LEU A 268 -14.09 12.09 6.47
CA LEU A 268 -14.77 12.61 7.67
C LEU A 268 -13.99 13.74 8.34
N LEU A 269 -12.66 13.56 8.47
CA LEU A 269 -11.81 14.61 9.05
C LEU A 269 -11.77 15.86 8.16
N GLU A 270 -11.75 15.68 6.81
CA GLU A 270 -11.81 16.78 5.86
C GLU A 270 -13.14 17.53 5.95
N ARG A 271 -14.23 16.80 6.02
CA ARG A 271 -15.56 17.40 6.13
C ARG A 271 -15.70 18.20 7.42
N LYS A 272 -15.31 17.61 8.56
CA LYS A 272 -15.27 18.32 9.86
C LYS A 272 -14.35 19.56 9.81
N GLY A 273 -13.18 19.45 9.20
CA GLY A 273 -12.26 20.57 9.03
C GLY A 273 -12.87 21.69 8.19
N ASN A 274 -13.49 21.35 7.06
CA ASN A 274 -14.12 22.34 6.16
C ASN A 274 -15.36 22.99 6.78
N GLU A 275 -16.17 22.25 7.52
CA GLU A 275 -17.35 22.78 8.23
C GLU A 275 -16.96 23.76 9.34
N MET A 276 -15.80 23.57 9.98
CA MET A 276 -15.30 24.44 11.04
C MET A 276 -14.50 25.65 10.53
N GLN A 277 -14.01 25.63 9.29
CA GLN A 277 -13.19 26.68 8.69
C GLN A 277 -13.82 28.08 8.76
N PRO A 278 -15.12 28.28 8.40
CA PRO A 278 -15.79 29.58 8.52
C PRO A 278 -15.85 30.08 9.96
N GLY A 279 -16.14 29.18 10.91
CA GLY A 279 -16.19 29.50 12.33
C GLY A 279 -14.83 29.94 12.89
N ILE A 280 -13.76 29.28 12.48
CA ILE A 280 -12.37 29.64 12.84
C ILE A 280 -12.03 31.03 12.31
N ASN A 281 -12.41 31.36 11.07
CA ASN A 281 -12.14 32.67 10.47
C ASN A 281 -12.88 33.80 11.21
N ILE A 282 -14.16 33.62 11.53
CA ILE A 282 -14.95 34.62 12.26
C ILE A 282 -14.40 34.80 13.69
N PHE A 283 -14.09 33.69 14.36
CA PHE A 283 -13.54 33.71 15.72
C PHE A 283 -12.16 34.36 15.79
N THR A 284 -11.25 34.02 14.88
CA THR A 284 -9.90 34.60 14.82
C THR A 284 -9.93 36.09 14.48
N HIS A 285 -10.83 36.50 13.60
CA HIS A 285 -11.00 37.93 13.27
C HIS A 285 -11.54 38.70 14.49
N GLY A 286 -12.52 38.16 15.21
CA GLY A 286 -13.06 38.75 16.44
C GLY A 286 -12.03 38.89 17.54
N LEU A 287 -11.23 37.82 17.80
CA LEU A 287 -10.14 37.83 18.76
C LEU A 287 -9.03 38.80 18.38
N LYS A 288 -8.64 38.86 17.12
CA LYS A 288 -7.63 39.83 16.65
C LYS A 288 -8.05 41.27 16.95
N ASN A 289 -9.31 41.62 16.66
CA ASN A 289 -9.85 42.95 16.93
C ASN A 289 -9.87 43.28 18.45
N GLN A 290 -10.21 42.31 19.27
CA GLN A 290 -10.22 42.48 20.73
C GLN A 290 -8.81 42.63 21.31
N LEU A 291 -7.82 41.91 20.80
CA LEU A 291 -6.42 42.04 21.22
C LEU A 291 -5.80 43.37 20.75
N LEU A 292 -6.18 43.88 19.56
CA LEU A 292 -5.78 45.21 19.10
C LEU A 292 -6.40 46.32 19.99
N ALA A 293 -7.66 46.16 20.39
CA ALA A 293 -8.27 47.08 21.37
C ALA A 293 -7.59 47.05 22.72
N ASN A 294 -7.21 45.85 23.22
CA ASN A 294 -6.45 45.71 24.46
C ASN A 294 -5.06 46.36 24.35
N GLN A 295 -4.42 46.26 23.20
CA GLN A 295 -3.10 46.89 22.98
C GLN A 295 -3.18 48.42 23.11
N ILE A 296 -4.23 49.02 22.57
CA ILE A 296 -4.44 50.50 22.69
C ILE A 296 -4.66 50.90 24.15
N VAL A 297 -5.39 50.10 24.93
CA VAL A 297 -5.61 50.35 26.36
C VAL A 297 -4.31 50.22 27.14
N ILE A 298 -3.49 49.19 26.88
CA ILE A 298 -2.18 48.96 27.50
C ILE A 298 -1.23 50.12 27.20
N GLU A 299 -1.23 50.64 25.95
CA GLU A 299 -0.42 51.77 25.55
C GLU A 299 -0.85 53.06 26.25
N LYS A 300 -2.14 53.31 26.44
CA LYS A 300 -2.66 54.43 27.22
C LYS A 300 -2.26 54.36 28.70
N ILE A 301 -2.32 53.18 29.31
CA ILE A 301 -1.89 53.02 30.69
C ILE A 301 -0.38 53.15 30.84
N ALA A 302 0.40 52.66 29.87
CA ALA A 302 1.87 52.83 29.82
C ALA A 302 2.30 54.28 29.74
N GLY A 303 1.54 55.14 29.04
CA GLY A 303 1.78 56.57 28.91
C GLY A 303 1.56 57.37 30.22
N GLN A 304 0.87 56.80 31.21
CA GLN A 304 0.62 57.51 32.50
C GLN A 304 1.79 57.45 33.52
N ASN A 305 2.88 56.83 33.20
CA ASN A 305 4.18 56.82 33.86
C ASN A 305 4.14 56.58 35.41
N ILE A 306 3.35 55.62 35.85
CA ILE A 306 3.24 55.19 37.27
C ILE A 306 4.34 54.14 37.55
N PRO A 307 5.40 54.43 38.34
CA PRO A 307 6.58 53.56 38.48
C PRO A 307 6.26 52.15 39.00
N SER A 308 5.25 51.99 39.82
CA SER A 308 4.89 50.69 40.43
C SER A 308 4.15 49.71 39.43
N GLN A 309 3.74 50.21 38.29
CA GLN A 309 2.97 49.39 37.31
C GLN A 309 3.78 49.04 36.06
N LYS A 310 5.01 49.56 35.88
CA LYS A 310 5.81 49.32 34.69
C LYS A 310 6.08 47.85 34.36
N SER A 311 6.33 47.03 35.36
CA SER A 311 6.59 45.60 35.16
C SER A 311 5.33 44.83 34.75
N LEU A 312 4.19 45.17 35.32
CA LEU A 312 2.88 44.55 35.00
C LEU A 312 2.43 44.95 33.58
N VAL A 313 2.59 46.20 33.21
CA VAL A 313 2.26 46.69 31.85
C VAL A 313 3.16 46.07 30.80
N SER A 314 4.47 45.92 31.07
CA SER A 314 5.40 45.24 30.15
C SER A 314 5.03 43.74 29.95
N SER A 315 4.65 43.05 31.03
CA SER A 315 4.20 41.67 30.94
C SER A 315 2.89 41.54 30.18
N LEU A 316 1.92 42.45 30.40
CA LEU A 316 0.66 42.46 29.67
C LEU A 316 0.89 42.76 28.18
N LYS A 317 1.78 43.69 27.84
CA LYS A 317 2.14 44.00 26.46
C LYS A 317 2.78 42.79 25.77
N ALA A 318 3.70 42.12 26.41
CA ALA A 318 4.35 40.91 25.89
C ALA A 318 3.34 39.79 25.64
N ASN A 319 2.45 39.53 26.60
CA ASN A 319 1.41 38.52 26.47
C ASN A 319 0.42 38.84 25.35
N ASN A 320 0.00 40.10 25.21
CA ASN A 320 -0.92 40.53 24.14
C ASN A 320 -0.25 40.40 22.76
N GLN A 321 1.03 40.78 22.61
CA GLN A 321 1.79 40.57 21.39
C GLN A 321 1.95 39.10 21.03
N LEU A 322 2.22 38.26 22.00
CA LEU A 322 2.33 36.81 21.82
C LEU A 322 0.99 36.20 21.35
N MET A 323 -0.13 36.67 21.91
CA MET A 323 -1.47 36.27 21.46
C MET A 323 -1.78 36.73 20.04
N LEU A 324 -1.45 37.98 19.69
CA LEU A 324 -1.61 38.49 18.34
C LEU A 324 -0.80 37.67 17.31
N GLN A 325 0.45 37.38 17.57
CA GLN A 325 1.28 36.53 16.70
C GLN A 325 0.69 35.14 16.51
N ARG A 326 0.15 34.53 17.57
CA ARG A 326 -0.51 33.21 17.51
C ARG A 326 -1.78 33.26 16.66
N ILE A 327 -2.60 34.29 16.81
CA ILE A 327 -3.82 34.49 16.02
C ILE A 327 -3.49 34.79 14.56
N GLU A 328 -2.44 35.55 14.28
CA GLU A 328 -2.00 35.81 12.91
C GLU A 328 -1.51 34.53 12.20
N LYS A 329 -0.79 33.66 12.92
CA LYS A 329 -0.43 32.33 12.41
C LYS A 329 -1.68 31.49 12.12
N LEU A 330 -2.67 31.49 12.99
CA LEU A 330 -3.96 30.81 12.82
C LEU A 330 -4.71 31.34 11.59
N TYR A 331 -4.80 32.67 11.46
CA TYR A 331 -5.50 33.32 10.38
C TYR A 331 -4.82 33.11 9.02
N ALA A 332 -3.49 33.23 8.96
CA ALA A 332 -2.72 32.95 7.77
C ALA A 332 -2.90 31.51 7.29
N PHE A 333 -2.94 30.57 8.22
CA PHE A 333 -3.17 29.15 7.93
C PHE A 333 -4.64 28.88 7.50
N SER A 334 -5.61 29.51 8.14
CA SER A 334 -7.03 29.34 7.84
C SER A 334 -7.43 29.93 6.49
N ARG A 335 -6.72 30.94 6.00
CA ARG A 335 -7.03 31.65 4.76
C ARG A 335 -6.48 30.98 3.50
N GLN A 336 -6.16 29.66 3.55
CA GLN A 336 -5.49 28.95 2.44
C GLN A 336 -4.24 29.68 1.93
N GLY A 337 -3.35 30.05 2.86
CA GLY A 337 -2.04 30.55 2.49
C GLY A 337 -1.41 29.54 1.56
N THR A 338 -1.03 30.00 0.37
CA THR A 338 -0.35 29.17 -0.63
C THR A 338 0.90 28.55 0.02
N ILE A 339 0.80 27.26 0.35
CA ILE A 339 1.97 26.50 0.80
C ILE A 339 2.88 26.38 -0.42
N HIS A 340 4.07 26.94 -0.31
CA HIS A 340 5.07 26.90 -1.38
C HIS A 340 5.82 25.58 -1.35
N LEU A 341 5.29 24.59 -2.04
CA LEU A 341 5.91 23.27 -2.16
C LEU A 341 7.09 23.33 -3.13
N VAL A 342 8.31 23.20 -2.60
CA VAL A 342 9.54 23.09 -3.40
C VAL A 342 10.19 21.72 -3.18
N PRO A 343 10.85 21.15 -4.22
CA PRO A 343 11.58 19.90 -4.06
C PRO A 343 12.77 20.10 -3.11
N MET A 344 12.80 19.35 -2.00
CA MET A 344 13.91 19.39 -1.04
C MET A 344 14.07 18.04 -0.34
N SER A 345 15.22 17.82 0.28
CA SER A 345 15.42 16.70 1.21
C SER A 345 14.76 16.98 2.56
N ILE A 346 14.42 15.92 3.29
CA ILE A 346 13.70 16.03 4.57
C ILE A 346 14.63 16.48 5.73
N GLU A 347 15.94 16.23 5.61
CA GLU A 347 16.91 16.47 6.67
C GLU A 347 16.97 17.94 7.11
N PRO A 348 16.98 18.95 6.22
CA PRO A 348 16.93 20.35 6.60
C PRO A 348 15.64 20.76 7.32
N VAL A 349 14.52 20.04 7.03
CA VAL A 349 13.24 20.29 7.71
C VAL A 349 13.29 19.77 9.15
N ILE A 350 13.82 18.55 9.34
CA ILE A 350 14.02 17.98 10.69
C ILE A 350 15.02 18.80 11.49
N GLY A 351 16.10 19.29 10.86
CA GLY A 351 17.08 20.17 11.51
C GLY A 351 16.42 21.43 12.05
N LEU A 352 15.61 22.12 11.23
CA LEU A 352 14.88 23.31 11.65
C LEU A 352 13.81 23.00 12.71
N ALA A 353 13.12 21.87 12.62
CA ALA A 353 12.17 21.45 13.64
C ALA A 353 12.83 21.23 15.01
N ARG A 354 14.02 20.59 14.99
CA ARG A 354 14.84 20.41 16.20
C ARG A 354 15.30 21.74 16.80
N GLU A 355 15.73 22.68 15.97
CA GLU A 355 16.13 24.02 16.39
C GLU A 355 14.96 24.75 17.08
N LYS A 356 13.78 24.78 16.46
CA LYS A 356 12.56 25.35 17.03
C LYS A 356 12.20 24.70 18.38
N PHE A 357 12.28 23.37 18.46
CA PHE A 357 12.04 22.63 19.69
C PHE A 357 13.03 23.02 20.79
N LEU A 358 14.34 23.05 20.50
CA LEU A 358 15.39 23.41 21.49
C LEU A 358 15.32 24.87 21.93
N THR A 359 14.85 25.77 21.07
CA THR A 359 14.60 27.18 21.44
C THR A 359 13.55 27.28 22.55
N LYS A 360 12.52 26.44 22.50
CA LYS A 360 11.47 26.42 23.52
C LYS A 360 11.82 25.56 24.73
N TYR A 361 12.54 24.47 24.51
CA TYR A 361 12.99 23.53 25.55
C TYR A 361 14.51 23.34 25.48
N PRO A 362 15.31 24.27 26.07
CA PRO A 362 16.78 24.20 25.98
C PRO A 362 17.39 22.93 26.58
N GLN A 363 16.69 22.29 27.52
CA GLN A 363 17.10 21.02 28.15
C GLN A 363 16.43 19.79 27.48
N GLY A 364 15.68 20.01 26.40
CA GLY A 364 14.99 18.95 25.67
C GLY A 364 15.98 18.02 24.97
N LEU A 365 15.66 16.72 24.97
CA LEU A 365 16.49 15.72 24.32
C LEU A 365 15.79 15.17 23.07
N VAL A 366 16.46 15.21 21.93
CA VAL A 366 15.98 14.65 20.66
C VAL A 366 17.07 13.79 20.03
N ASP A 367 16.75 12.51 19.79
CA ASP A 367 17.62 11.56 19.10
C ASP A 367 17.14 11.37 17.64
N VAL A 368 17.93 11.82 16.67
CA VAL A 368 17.60 11.74 15.23
C VAL A 368 18.42 10.62 14.60
N ARG A 369 17.75 9.60 14.07
CA ARG A 369 18.38 8.48 13.38
C ARG A 369 17.99 8.45 11.91
N LEU A 370 18.98 8.55 11.05
CA LEU A 370 18.85 8.37 9.61
C LEU A 370 19.18 6.93 9.24
N THR A 371 18.22 6.19 8.70
CA THR A 371 18.43 4.78 8.34
C THR A 371 18.86 4.63 6.87
N SER A 372 18.57 5.61 6.01
CA SER A 372 18.96 5.64 4.60
C SER A 372 18.96 7.08 4.07
N ARG A 373 19.70 7.34 2.98
CA ARG A 373 19.56 8.61 2.25
C ARG A 373 18.12 8.73 1.75
N THR A 374 17.48 9.87 2.04
CA THR A 374 16.10 10.12 1.65
C THR A 374 16.03 10.84 0.31
N GLY A 375 15.06 10.46 -0.53
CA GLY A 375 14.73 11.18 -1.76
C GLY A 375 14.15 12.57 -1.48
N GLN A 376 14.05 13.38 -2.51
CA GLN A 376 13.43 14.70 -2.41
C GLN A 376 11.91 14.55 -2.21
N ILE A 377 11.35 15.38 -1.34
CA ILE A 377 9.91 15.57 -1.15
C ILE A 377 9.52 16.96 -1.64
N LEU A 378 8.24 17.17 -1.96
CA LEU A 378 7.68 18.49 -2.16
C LEU A 378 7.29 19.05 -0.80
N ALA A 379 8.00 20.07 -0.32
CA ALA A 379 7.76 20.61 1.00
C ALA A 379 7.92 22.13 1.08
N ASP A 380 7.12 22.71 1.96
CA ASP A 380 7.35 24.03 2.55
C ASP A 380 8.11 23.83 3.86
N LYS A 381 9.37 24.27 3.87
CA LYS A 381 10.30 24.04 4.98
C LYS A 381 9.78 24.58 6.30
N GLU A 382 9.18 25.77 6.29
CA GLU A 382 8.73 26.45 7.51
C GLU A 382 7.52 25.76 8.13
N TYR A 383 6.48 25.51 7.33
CA TYR A 383 5.26 24.86 7.81
C TYR A 383 5.51 23.42 8.26
N LEU A 384 6.30 22.67 7.50
CA LEU A 384 6.55 21.28 7.84
C LEU A 384 7.45 21.13 9.06
N SER A 385 8.46 22.02 9.23
CA SER A 385 9.29 22.05 10.45
C SER A 385 8.48 22.41 11.70
N GLU A 386 7.54 23.35 11.59
CA GLU A 386 6.64 23.73 12.68
C GLU A 386 5.76 22.54 13.11
N ALA A 387 5.22 21.80 12.11
CA ALA A 387 4.43 20.60 12.37
C ALA A 387 5.23 19.51 13.11
N PHE A 388 6.48 19.29 12.71
CA PHE A 388 7.35 18.32 13.40
C PHE A 388 7.77 18.79 14.78
N ALA A 389 8.10 20.07 14.93
CA ALA A 389 8.43 20.66 16.24
C ALA A 389 7.26 20.49 17.21
N ASN A 390 6.03 20.73 16.79
CA ASN A 390 4.84 20.55 17.60
C ASN A 390 4.66 19.09 18.08
N ILE A 391 4.97 18.10 17.25
CA ILE A 391 4.94 16.69 17.70
C ILE A 391 6.04 16.42 18.72
N MET A 392 7.26 16.94 18.49
CA MET A 392 8.40 16.78 19.41
C MET A 392 8.09 17.42 20.77
N GLU A 393 7.51 18.63 20.77
CA GLU A 393 7.09 19.33 21.99
C GLU A 393 6.06 18.54 22.78
N ASN A 394 5.02 18.05 22.10
CA ASN A 394 3.99 17.23 22.74
C ASN A 394 4.56 15.93 23.34
N GLY A 395 5.48 15.28 22.62
CA GLY A 395 6.17 14.07 23.08
C GLY A 395 7.07 14.32 24.28
N TRP A 396 7.82 15.44 24.27
CA TRP A 396 8.68 15.83 25.37
C TRP A 396 7.88 16.14 26.64
N GLU A 397 6.81 16.94 26.51
CA GLU A 397 5.91 17.23 27.62
C GLU A 397 5.28 15.95 28.22
N ALA A 398 4.85 15.02 27.36
CA ALA A 398 4.29 13.74 27.81
C ALA A 398 5.34 12.88 28.54
N THR A 399 6.58 12.90 28.09
CA THR A 399 7.70 12.18 28.71
C THR A 399 8.05 12.76 30.07
N LEU A 400 8.07 14.10 30.20
CA LEU A 400 8.28 14.78 31.50
C LEU A 400 7.14 14.48 32.48
N GLN A 401 5.88 14.54 32.03
CA GLN A 401 4.72 14.20 32.86
C GLN A 401 4.74 12.74 33.37
N ALA A 402 5.37 11.85 32.63
CA ALA A 402 5.58 10.45 33.02
C ALA A 402 6.77 10.26 33.98
N GLY A 403 7.46 11.35 34.37
CA GLY A 403 8.66 11.28 35.19
C GLY A 403 9.87 10.65 34.51
N ARG A 404 9.89 10.63 33.17
CA ARG A 404 10.93 10.00 32.37
C ARG A 404 11.70 11.09 31.61
N ALA A 405 13.01 11.20 31.81
CA ALA A 405 13.85 12.14 31.06
C ALA A 405 14.55 11.45 29.88
N THR A 406 13.76 10.84 29.00
CA THR A 406 14.27 10.14 27.81
C THR A 406 14.09 10.99 26.54
N PRO A 407 15.02 10.90 25.56
CA PRO A 407 14.92 11.69 24.35
C PRO A 407 13.69 11.31 23.50
N VAL A 408 13.11 12.30 22.83
CA VAL A 408 12.13 12.07 21.76
C VAL A 408 12.91 11.51 20.57
N ALA A 409 12.54 10.32 20.13
CA ALA A 409 13.23 9.64 19.03
C ALA A 409 12.60 10.00 17.68
N VAL A 410 13.42 10.46 16.75
CA VAL A 410 13.04 10.75 15.37
C VAL A 410 13.74 9.77 14.44
N LYS A 411 13.00 8.91 13.75
CA LYS A 411 13.53 7.94 12.79
C LYS A 411 13.09 8.32 11.39
N LEU A 412 14.04 8.36 10.48
CA LEU A 412 13.83 8.64 9.07
C LEU A 412 14.11 7.37 8.26
N PHE A 413 13.17 6.98 7.43
CA PHE A 413 13.28 5.83 6.55
C PHE A 413 12.65 6.14 5.20
N GLN A 414 13.29 5.70 4.10
CA GLN A 414 12.73 5.83 2.76
C GLN A 414 12.12 4.50 2.32
N GLU A 415 10.89 4.54 1.88
CA GLU A 415 10.23 3.52 1.08
C GLU A 415 10.08 4.00 -0.36
N ARG A 416 9.80 3.08 -1.29
CA ARG A 416 9.84 3.33 -2.75
C ARG A 416 9.19 4.64 -3.22
N LEU A 417 8.08 5.04 -2.62
CA LEU A 417 7.30 6.22 -3.01
C LEU A 417 7.15 7.25 -1.89
N TRP A 418 7.65 6.94 -0.70
CA TRP A 418 7.39 7.70 0.51
C TRP A 418 8.66 7.89 1.34
N VAL A 419 8.81 9.07 1.90
CA VAL A 419 9.69 9.30 3.05
C VAL A 419 8.84 9.15 4.29
N SER A 420 9.20 8.21 5.16
CA SER A 420 8.56 8.03 6.46
C SER A 420 9.36 8.71 7.56
N VAL A 421 8.67 9.52 8.35
CA VAL A 421 9.20 10.17 9.55
C VAL A 421 8.44 9.60 10.73
N THR A 422 9.13 8.93 11.64
CA THR A 422 8.53 8.42 12.87
C THR A 422 9.05 9.22 14.04
N ILE A 423 8.16 9.89 14.78
CA ILE A 423 8.48 10.65 16.01
C ILE A 423 7.84 9.93 17.18
N SER A 424 8.66 9.47 18.12
CA SER A 424 8.23 8.64 19.24
C SER A 424 8.63 9.22 20.58
N ASP A 425 7.73 9.19 21.55
CA ASP A 425 7.95 9.56 22.94
C ASP A 425 7.82 8.34 23.86
N ASN A 426 8.27 8.49 25.09
CA ASN A 426 8.13 7.53 26.17
C ASN A 426 7.18 8.03 27.27
N GLY A 427 6.16 8.80 26.91
CA GLY A 427 5.14 9.31 27.83
C GLY A 427 4.14 8.24 28.28
N ASN A 428 3.04 8.67 28.92
CA ASN A 428 1.97 7.79 29.38
C ASN A 428 1.00 7.34 28.28
N GLY A 429 1.25 7.78 27.04
CA GLY A 429 0.41 7.50 25.90
C GLY A 429 -0.88 8.34 25.84
N ILE A 430 -1.65 8.13 24.78
CA ILE A 430 -2.91 8.83 24.50
C ILE A 430 -4.07 7.87 24.76
N PRO A 431 -4.99 8.18 25.70
CA PRO A 431 -6.17 7.37 25.93
C PRO A 431 -7.03 7.22 24.67
N LYS A 432 -7.64 6.05 24.44
CA LYS A 432 -8.46 5.76 23.25
C LYS A 432 -9.58 6.79 23.00
N LYS A 433 -10.18 7.33 24.06
CA LYS A 433 -11.20 8.38 23.95
C LYS A 433 -10.63 9.68 23.39
N VAL A 434 -9.46 10.10 23.88
CA VAL A 434 -8.73 11.29 23.45
C VAL A 434 -8.22 11.12 22.03
N GLY A 435 -7.70 9.94 21.70
CA GLY A 435 -7.15 9.62 20.38
C GLY A 435 -8.09 9.83 19.23
N LYS A 436 -9.42 9.71 19.44
CA LYS A 436 -10.43 9.97 18.41
C LYS A 436 -10.56 11.45 18.02
N HIS A 437 -10.14 12.35 18.91
CA HIS A 437 -10.36 13.79 18.80
C HIS A 437 -9.07 14.61 18.71
N ILE A 438 -7.88 13.97 18.71
CA ILE A 438 -6.60 14.71 18.76
C ILE A 438 -6.36 15.64 17.58
N TYR A 439 -6.99 15.38 16.44
CA TYR A 439 -6.92 16.20 15.23
C TYR A 439 -8.09 17.17 15.08
N GLU A 440 -9.00 17.21 16.05
CA GLU A 440 -10.09 18.21 16.05
C GLU A 440 -9.55 19.57 16.57
N PRO A 441 -9.89 20.68 15.92
CA PRO A 441 -9.43 21.99 16.35
C PRO A 441 -10.01 22.34 17.73
N PHE A 442 -9.21 23.02 18.54
CA PHE A 442 -9.53 23.41 19.93
C PHE A 442 -9.71 22.25 20.92
N TYR A 443 -9.46 21.02 20.52
CA TYR A 443 -9.48 19.88 21.41
C TYR A 443 -8.13 19.76 22.16
N SER A 444 -8.14 19.86 23.47
CA SER A 444 -6.98 19.68 24.32
C SER A 444 -7.38 18.96 25.61
N SER A 445 -6.62 17.93 25.98
CA SER A 445 -6.71 17.28 27.30
C SER A 445 -5.85 17.97 28.37
N LYS A 446 -5.05 18.98 27.95
CA LYS A 446 -4.16 19.78 28.82
C LYS A 446 -4.86 21.06 29.27
N ASN A 447 -4.35 21.69 30.33
CA ASN A 447 -4.92 22.90 30.90
C ASN A 447 -5.07 24.01 29.86
N SER A 448 -6.29 24.55 29.71
CA SER A 448 -6.71 25.46 28.64
C SER A 448 -6.00 26.84 28.64
N ALA A 449 -5.38 27.23 29.76
CA ALA A 449 -4.72 28.52 29.89
C ALA A 449 -3.45 28.63 28.98
N THR A 450 -2.78 27.52 28.71
CA THR A 450 -1.55 27.50 27.91
C THR A 450 -1.64 26.74 26.60
N ASN A 451 -2.60 25.80 26.48
CA ASN A 451 -2.73 24.89 25.35
C ASN A 451 -4.12 24.98 24.69
N TRP A 452 -4.19 25.66 23.58
CA TRP A 452 -5.46 25.94 22.84
C TRP A 452 -6.00 24.77 22.01
N GLY A 453 -5.34 23.59 22.07
CA GLY A 453 -5.79 22.41 21.30
C GLY A 453 -5.68 22.54 19.78
N PHE A 454 -4.86 23.47 19.28
CA PHE A 454 -4.70 23.73 17.85
C PHE A 454 -3.51 23.01 17.22
N GLY A 455 -2.50 22.67 18.00
CA GLY A 455 -1.23 22.16 17.49
C GLY A 455 -1.36 20.90 16.65
N MET A 456 -2.09 19.89 17.12
CA MET A 456 -2.26 18.63 16.39
C MET A 456 -3.18 18.78 15.17
N TYR A 457 -4.19 19.63 15.23
CA TYR A 457 -4.99 20.01 14.05
C TYR A 457 -4.11 20.68 12.98
N PHE A 458 -3.32 21.67 13.36
CA PHE A 458 -2.34 22.33 12.48
C PHE A 458 -1.39 21.32 11.84
N THR A 459 -0.78 20.45 12.66
CA THR A 459 0.11 19.39 12.19
C THR A 459 -0.55 18.50 11.15
N HIS A 460 -1.78 18.06 11.41
CA HIS A 460 -2.55 17.22 10.49
C HIS A 460 -2.80 17.92 9.15
N GLN A 461 -3.22 19.19 9.18
CA GLN A 461 -3.48 19.97 7.98
C GLN A 461 -2.21 20.26 7.17
N VAL A 462 -1.11 20.61 7.84
CA VAL A 462 0.18 20.83 7.18
C VAL A 462 0.62 19.56 6.44
N ILE A 463 0.60 18.41 7.12
CA ILE A 463 0.99 17.14 6.51
C ILE A 463 0.10 16.79 5.31
N LYS A 464 -1.21 17.04 5.40
CA LYS A 464 -2.15 16.84 4.28
C LYS A 464 -1.83 17.76 3.09
N ASN A 465 -1.60 19.03 3.34
CA ASN A 465 -1.25 20.00 2.30
C ASN A 465 0.08 19.66 1.61
N HIS A 466 0.94 18.86 2.27
CA HIS A 466 2.13 18.24 1.69
C HIS A 466 1.85 16.90 1.01
N LEU A 467 0.57 16.59 0.72
CA LEU A 467 0.13 15.32 0.12
C LEU A 467 0.53 14.09 0.96
N GLY A 468 0.80 14.31 2.25
CA GLY A 468 1.21 13.30 3.20
C GLY A 468 0.06 12.69 3.99
N SER A 469 0.39 11.75 4.86
CA SER A 469 -0.52 11.20 5.88
C SER A 469 0.17 11.10 7.22
N ILE A 470 -0.60 11.27 8.30
CA ILE A 470 -0.13 11.12 9.67
C ILE A 470 -1.00 10.11 10.40
N ARG A 471 -0.36 9.24 11.17
CA ARG A 471 -1.00 8.26 12.04
C ARG A 471 -0.25 8.17 13.35
N PHE A 472 -0.88 7.66 14.38
CA PHE A 472 -0.21 7.38 15.64
C PHE A 472 -0.58 5.99 16.16
N ASP A 473 0.37 5.40 16.87
CA ASP A 473 0.18 4.21 17.71
C ASP A 473 0.55 4.60 19.13
N SER A 474 -0.33 4.29 20.08
CA SER A 474 -0.16 4.74 21.46
C SER A 474 -0.45 3.63 22.46
N SER A 475 0.39 3.55 23.46
CA SER A 475 0.31 2.59 24.56
C SER A 475 0.70 3.28 25.87
N PRO A 476 0.48 2.67 27.03
CA PRO A 476 0.94 3.22 28.32
C PRO A 476 2.46 3.42 28.43
N LYS A 477 3.22 2.94 27.42
CA LYS A 477 4.68 3.07 27.36
C LYS A 477 5.15 4.25 26.52
N GLY A 478 4.23 4.94 25.81
CA GLY A 478 4.52 6.07 24.94
C GLY A 478 3.65 6.12 23.70
N THR A 479 3.88 7.17 22.90
CA THR A 479 3.20 7.39 21.61
C THR A 479 4.22 7.47 20.47
N SER A 480 3.85 6.95 19.32
CA SER A 480 4.65 7.01 18.09
C SER A 480 3.79 7.57 16.96
N PHE A 481 4.17 8.72 16.43
CA PHE A 481 3.55 9.32 15.24
C PHE A 481 4.31 8.89 14.00
N LEU A 482 3.61 8.31 13.03
CA LEU A 482 4.12 7.94 11.71
C LEU A 482 3.62 8.94 10.68
N ILE A 483 4.53 9.66 10.06
CA ILE A 483 4.25 10.62 8.98
C ILE A 483 4.81 10.05 7.68
N LEU A 484 4.01 10.09 6.62
CA LEU A 484 4.37 9.64 5.27
C LEU A 484 4.28 10.81 4.32
N LEU A 485 5.37 11.12 3.64
CA LEU A 485 5.45 12.19 2.65
C LEU A 485 5.83 11.60 1.28
N PRO A 486 5.14 11.95 0.19
CA PRO A 486 5.44 11.41 -1.13
C PRO A 486 6.77 11.93 -1.65
N ILE A 487 7.55 11.03 -2.27
CA ILE A 487 8.80 11.42 -2.95
C ILE A 487 8.44 12.20 -4.22
N ALA A 488 9.06 13.38 -4.38
CA ALA A 488 8.97 14.17 -5.60
C ALA A 488 9.64 13.38 -6.74
N ARG A 489 8.86 12.85 -7.67
CA ARG A 489 9.41 12.27 -8.90
C ARG A 489 9.97 13.40 -9.75
N ARG A 490 11.27 13.44 -9.98
CA ARG A 490 11.83 14.21 -11.09
C ARG A 490 11.10 13.77 -12.36
N LYS A 491 10.31 14.66 -12.98
CA LYS A 491 9.93 14.44 -14.38
C LYS A 491 11.23 14.25 -15.15
N ALA A 492 11.43 13.09 -15.74
CA ALA A 492 12.47 12.92 -16.74
C ALA A 492 12.25 14.06 -17.75
N ARG A 493 13.23 14.95 -17.89
CA ARG A 493 13.24 15.89 -19.00
C ARG A 493 13.20 15.04 -20.27
N VAL A 494 12.11 15.21 -21.01
CA VAL A 494 11.95 14.71 -22.39
C VAL A 494 12.99 15.40 -23.25
#